data_e990390ed9c92b15acc78571f1a70e7c
#
_entry.id   e990390ed9c92b15acc78571f1a70e7c
#
_cell.length_a   1.000
_cell.length_b   1.000
_cell.length_c   1.000
_cell.angle_alpha   90.00
_cell.angle_beta   90.00
_cell.angle_gamma   90.00
#
_symmetry.space_group_name_H-M   'P 1'
#
loop_
_entity.id
_entity.type
_entity.pdbx_description
1 polymer ?
#
loop_
_entity_poly.entity_id
_entity_poly.type
_entity_poly.pdbx_seq_one_letter_code
_entity_poly.pdbx_strand_id
1 'polypeptide(L)'
;MAENPLISEIGEWLISQALAEPDIVEMFSTVCEKLYAAGVPLARARLTWPTLHPLFQAETVLWYRGEAPELEQFRHQSEKSEAWYQSPMYYMLEHKVEMLRRHLDGPNKLVDFDLLNELIEKGLTDYLTIRTPFQTADEENTNLYGLLAAWSSDRPGGFSDDDIAALKKIQRRMAVAGKTAIQARIAGNIVDTYLGRHAGRQVLNGAIRRGDGQETQAVVWLSDLRDSTAMADTMAPDDYFDLLNAYYECTAGAAIKHGGEVLDFIGDAVLAIFPYESEADFPAASKAATVALREAFAMREEVNAERQKTGRVPIRFGVGLNTGTVMFGNIGVAERLTFSVIGPTVNEVSRIETLTKAVESNALVTRKIAENEPGTWQSIGRHRLAGVSQEIELFELASEQPPLAVDAIGTDAERPLESDGPPIRH
;
A
#
# COMPACT_ATOMS: atom_id res chain seq x y z
N MET A 1 -35.79 -21.63 -23.67
CA MET A 1 -36.02 -20.22 -24.08
C MET A 1 -34.82 -19.75 -24.87
N ALA A 2 -34.97 -18.84 -25.84
CA ALA A 2 -33.82 -18.29 -26.56
C ALA A 2 -32.96 -17.48 -25.58
N GLU A 3 -31.65 -17.69 -25.63
CA GLU A 3 -30.69 -16.97 -24.78
C GLU A 3 -30.72 -15.47 -25.14
N ASN A 4 -30.77 -14.59 -24.14
CA ASN A 4 -30.73 -13.16 -24.39
C ASN A 4 -29.38 -12.80 -25.06
N PRO A 5 -29.34 -12.30 -26.30
CA PRO A 5 -28.11 -12.05 -27.02
C PRO A 5 -27.22 -11.03 -26.33
N LEU A 6 -27.79 -10.07 -25.63
CA LEU A 6 -27.01 -9.07 -24.86
C LEU A 6 -26.19 -9.70 -23.74
N ILE A 7 -26.71 -10.75 -23.06
CA ILE A 7 -25.96 -11.49 -22.04
C ILE A 7 -24.75 -12.22 -22.65
N SER A 8 -24.91 -12.73 -23.90
CA SER A 8 -23.81 -13.34 -24.63
C SER A 8 -22.75 -12.32 -25.03
N GLU A 9 -23.15 -11.13 -25.50
CA GLU A 9 -22.25 -10.02 -25.84
C GLU A 9 -21.45 -9.53 -24.61
N ILE A 10 -22.09 -9.41 -23.43
CA ILE A 10 -21.38 -9.10 -22.18
C ILE A 10 -20.32 -10.17 -21.90
N GLY A 11 -20.67 -11.44 -22.13
CA GLY A 11 -19.73 -12.55 -21.94
C GLY A 11 -18.52 -12.48 -22.86
N GLU A 12 -18.70 -12.16 -24.14
CA GLU A 12 -17.61 -11.99 -25.11
C GLU A 12 -16.75 -10.77 -24.78
N TRP A 13 -17.38 -9.67 -24.38
CA TRP A 13 -16.66 -8.49 -23.89
C TRP A 13 -15.76 -8.82 -22.68
N LEU A 14 -16.26 -9.59 -21.71
CA LEU A 14 -15.44 -10.03 -20.56
C LEU A 14 -14.24 -10.88 -20.98
N ILE A 15 -14.39 -11.74 -22.00
CA ILE A 15 -13.29 -12.51 -22.56
C ILE A 15 -12.25 -11.56 -23.18
N SER A 16 -12.68 -10.52 -23.90
CA SER A 16 -11.77 -9.54 -24.46
C SER A 16 -11.03 -8.74 -23.36
N GLN A 17 -11.71 -8.45 -22.25
CA GLN A 17 -11.07 -7.83 -21.09
C GLN A 17 -10.01 -8.72 -20.45
N ALA A 18 -10.22 -10.04 -20.41
CA ALA A 18 -9.23 -10.99 -19.89
C ALA A 18 -7.91 -11.01 -20.71
N LEU A 19 -7.93 -10.57 -21.95
CA LEU A 19 -6.77 -10.45 -22.84
C LEU A 19 -6.09 -9.07 -22.75
N ALA A 20 -6.75 -8.11 -22.11
CA ALA A 20 -6.21 -6.80 -21.78
C ALA A 20 -5.72 -6.80 -20.33
N GLU A 21 -5.24 -5.68 -19.85
CA GLU A 21 -4.99 -5.44 -18.41
C GLU A 21 -6.12 -4.56 -17.84
N PRO A 22 -7.29 -5.14 -17.53
CA PRO A 22 -8.44 -4.35 -17.11
C PRO A 22 -8.27 -3.86 -15.68
N ASP A 23 -8.69 -2.64 -15.42
CA ASP A 23 -9.00 -2.23 -14.05
C ASP A 23 -10.25 -2.99 -13.56
N ILE A 24 -10.13 -3.66 -12.41
CA ILE A 24 -11.21 -4.51 -11.90
C ILE A 24 -12.43 -3.69 -11.46
N VAL A 25 -12.25 -2.46 -11.00
CA VAL A 25 -13.31 -1.56 -10.54
C VAL A 25 -14.13 -1.09 -11.74
N GLU A 26 -13.47 -0.59 -12.79
CA GLU A 26 -14.10 -0.14 -14.03
C GLU A 26 -14.79 -1.32 -14.77
N MET A 27 -14.12 -2.46 -14.83
CA MET A 27 -14.67 -3.67 -15.44
C MET A 27 -15.95 -4.11 -14.74
N PHE A 28 -15.96 -4.15 -13.40
CA PHE A 28 -17.14 -4.56 -12.64
C PHE A 28 -18.29 -3.57 -12.79
N SER A 29 -18.03 -2.27 -12.72
CA SER A 29 -19.02 -1.22 -12.95
C SER A 29 -19.65 -1.36 -14.33
N THR A 30 -18.83 -1.52 -15.36
CA THR A 30 -19.30 -1.71 -16.75
C THR A 30 -20.16 -2.98 -16.90
N VAL A 31 -19.81 -4.07 -16.23
CA VAL A 31 -20.64 -5.30 -16.19
C VAL A 31 -22.01 -5.01 -15.59
N CYS A 32 -22.06 -4.30 -14.47
CA CYS A 32 -23.32 -3.96 -13.80
C CYS A 32 -24.22 -3.10 -14.68
N GLU A 33 -23.65 -2.08 -15.34
CA GLU A 33 -24.38 -1.20 -16.29
C GLU A 33 -24.92 -1.99 -17.48
N LYS A 34 -24.10 -2.85 -18.09
CA LYS A 34 -24.50 -3.70 -19.22
C LYS A 34 -25.58 -4.72 -18.82
N LEU A 35 -25.50 -5.33 -17.64
CA LEU A 35 -26.52 -6.22 -17.10
C LEU A 35 -27.84 -5.49 -16.91
N TYR A 36 -27.80 -4.28 -16.32
CA TYR A 36 -28.98 -3.45 -16.17
C TYR A 36 -29.59 -3.08 -17.52
N ALA A 37 -28.77 -2.64 -18.48
CA ALA A 37 -29.21 -2.33 -19.84
C ALA A 37 -29.79 -3.56 -20.60
N ALA A 38 -29.30 -4.78 -20.26
CA ALA A 38 -29.84 -6.03 -20.81
C ALA A 38 -31.16 -6.47 -20.14
N GLY A 39 -31.70 -5.70 -19.18
CA GLY A 39 -32.97 -5.94 -18.51
C GLY A 39 -32.87 -6.71 -17.19
N VAL A 40 -31.69 -7.04 -16.70
CA VAL A 40 -31.52 -7.59 -15.35
C VAL A 40 -31.79 -6.47 -14.32
N PRO A 41 -32.74 -6.64 -13.38
CA PRO A 41 -33.19 -5.56 -12.49
C PRO A 41 -32.19 -5.34 -11.34
N LEU A 42 -30.99 -4.92 -11.71
CA LEU A 42 -29.88 -4.72 -10.79
C LEU A 42 -29.95 -3.31 -10.18
N ALA A 43 -30.02 -3.22 -8.86
CA ALA A 43 -30.01 -1.96 -8.12
C ALA A 43 -28.71 -1.74 -7.33
N ARG A 44 -28.11 -2.83 -6.81
CA ARG A 44 -26.84 -2.82 -6.09
C ARG A 44 -26.06 -4.08 -6.42
N ALA A 45 -24.75 -3.94 -6.54
CA ALA A 45 -23.85 -5.07 -6.68
C ALA A 45 -22.59 -4.87 -5.81
N ARG A 46 -22.00 -5.97 -5.36
CA ARG A 46 -20.76 -5.99 -4.61
C ARG A 46 -19.88 -7.11 -5.14
N LEU A 47 -18.60 -6.80 -5.40
CA LEU A 47 -17.58 -7.78 -5.78
C LEU A 47 -16.45 -7.74 -4.79
N THR A 48 -16.14 -8.86 -4.15
CA THR A 48 -15.08 -9.00 -3.16
C THR A 48 -14.06 -10.03 -3.61
N TRP A 49 -12.78 -9.73 -3.43
CA TRP A 49 -11.67 -10.64 -3.68
C TRP A 49 -10.59 -10.49 -2.60
N PRO A 50 -9.85 -11.55 -2.28
CA PRO A 50 -8.68 -11.49 -1.42
C PRO A 50 -7.52 -10.80 -2.14
N THR A 51 -6.67 -10.09 -1.39
CA THR A 51 -5.45 -9.50 -1.93
C THR A 51 -4.23 -9.96 -1.13
N LEU A 52 -3.05 -9.92 -1.76
CA LEU A 52 -1.76 -10.03 -1.06
C LEU A 52 -1.18 -8.63 -0.92
N HIS A 53 -1.48 -8.02 0.19
CA HIS A 53 -1.03 -6.68 0.54
C HIS A 53 -0.69 -6.63 2.03
N PRO A 54 0.39 -5.95 2.48
CA PRO A 54 0.79 -5.95 3.90
C PRO A 54 -0.28 -5.41 4.84
N LEU A 55 -1.07 -4.43 4.37
CA LEU A 55 -2.09 -3.77 5.19
C LEU A 55 -3.50 -4.35 4.98
N PHE A 56 -3.80 -4.93 3.82
CA PHE A 56 -5.15 -5.31 3.43
C PHE A 56 -5.27 -6.80 3.12
N GLN A 57 -6.29 -7.45 3.66
CA GLN A 57 -6.59 -8.87 3.41
C GLN A 57 -7.55 -9.09 2.23
N ALA A 58 -8.39 -8.10 1.93
CA ALA A 58 -9.38 -8.15 0.87
C ALA A 58 -9.73 -6.75 0.36
N GLU A 59 -10.18 -6.70 -0.87
CA GLU A 59 -10.75 -5.51 -1.51
C GLU A 59 -12.17 -5.81 -1.99
N THR A 60 -13.00 -4.79 -2.02
CA THR A 60 -14.40 -4.87 -2.45
C THR A 60 -14.75 -3.66 -3.30
N VAL A 61 -15.39 -3.90 -4.43
CA VAL A 61 -16.09 -2.85 -5.19
C VAL A 61 -17.57 -2.89 -4.87
N LEU A 62 -18.10 -1.75 -4.48
CA LEU A 62 -19.51 -1.53 -4.26
C LEU A 62 -20.06 -0.67 -5.40
N TRP A 63 -21.10 -1.13 -6.06
CA TRP A 63 -21.78 -0.44 -7.15
C TRP A 63 -23.26 -0.24 -6.80
N TYR A 64 -23.75 0.97 -7.03
CA TYR A 64 -25.18 1.31 -7.04
C TYR A 64 -25.58 1.86 -8.38
N ARG A 65 -26.81 1.58 -8.80
CA ARG A 65 -27.35 2.07 -10.07
C ARG A 65 -27.36 3.60 -10.10
N GLY A 66 -26.64 4.19 -11.05
CA GLY A 66 -26.55 5.63 -11.27
C GLY A 66 -25.51 6.35 -10.39
N GLU A 67 -24.71 5.61 -9.64
CA GLU A 67 -23.64 6.15 -8.80
C GLU A 67 -22.26 5.67 -9.30
N ALA A 68 -21.21 6.41 -8.97
CA ALA A 68 -19.85 5.96 -9.21
C ALA A 68 -19.50 4.76 -8.29
N PRO A 69 -18.73 3.78 -8.79
CA PRO A 69 -18.33 2.64 -7.97
C PRO A 69 -17.38 3.08 -6.85
N GLU A 70 -17.51 2.47 -5.68
CA GLU A 70 -16.65 2.70 -4.53
C GLU A 70 -15.73 1.48 -4.30
N LEU A 71 -14.44 1.72 -4.03
CA LEU A 71 -13.48 0.69 -3.65
C LEU A 71 -13.27 0.73 -2.14
N GLU A 72 -13.60 -0.36 -1.46
CA GLU A 72 -13.36 -0.56 -0.04
C GLU A 72 -12.18 -1.52 0.17
N GLN A 73 -11.29 -1.20 1.11
CA GLN A 73 -10.14 -2.03 1.46
C GLN A 73 -10.26 -2.49 2.92
N PHE A 74 -10.16 -3.78 3.16
CA PHE A 74 -10.26 -4.39 4.48
C PHE A 74 -8.89 -4.72 5.04
N ARG A 75 -8.51 -4.06 6.14
CA ARG A 75 -7.21 -4.28 6.80
C ARG A 75 -7.13 -5.67 7.43
N HIS A 76 -5.90 -6.19 7.54
CA HIS A 76 -5.63 -7.33 8.39
C HIS A 76 -6.01 -6.98 9.84
N GLN A 77 -6.83 -7.82 10.45
CA GLN A 77 -7.24 -7.69 11.85
C GLN A 77 -6.76 -8.92 12.62
N SER A 78 -6.22 -8.70 13.80
CA SER A 78 -5.83 -9.79 14.71
C SER A 78 -7.05 -10.62 15.15
N GLU A 79 -8.19 -9.96 15.31
CA GLU A 79 -9.48 -10.57 15.58
C GLU A 79 -10.52 -10.05 14.59
N LYS A 80 -11.27 -10.95 13.98
CA LYS A 80 -12.36 -10.58 13.09
C LYS A 80 -13.53 -10.03 13.91
N SER A 81 -14.20 -9.00 13.39
CA SER A 81 -15.35 -8.38 14.07
C SER A 81 -16.53 -9.35 14.18
N GLU A 82 -17.39 -9.15 15.17
CA GLU A 82 -18.64 -9.92 15.32
C GLU A 82 -19.52 -9.79 14.07
N ALA A 83 -19.60 -8.60 13.47
CA ALA A 83 -20.30 -8.35 12.22
C ALA A 83 -19.79 -9.21 11.04
N TRP A 84 -18.50 -9.54 11.01
CA TRP A 84 -17.98 -10.48 10.01
C TRP A 84 -18.55 -11.87 10.21
N TYR A 85 -18.56 -12.40 11.44
CA TYR A 85 -19.07 -13.75 11.73
C TYR A 85 -20.58 -13.87 11.49
N GLN A 86 -21.31 -12.75 11.57
CA GLN A 86 -22.75 -12.68 11.32
C GLN A 86 -23.07 -12.31 9.86
N SER A 87 -22.08 -12.27 8.97
CA SER A 87 -22.29 -11.89 7.58
C SER A 87 -22.66 -13.06 6.66
N PRO A 88 -23.48 -12.83 5.60
CA PRO A 88 -23.74 -13.84 4.58
C PRO A 88 -22.46 -14.38 3.93
N MET A 89 -21.42 -13.56 3.82
CA MET A 89 -20.13 -13.92 3.23
C MET A 89 -19.39 -14.95 4.08
N TYR A 90 -19.31 -14.70 5.40
CA TYR A 90 -18.72 -15.66 6.33
C TYR A 90 -19.46 -16.99 6.29
N TYR A 91 -20.80 -16.95 6.35
CA TYR A 91 -21.64 -18.14 6.25
C TYR A 91 -21.32 -18.98 5.00
N MET A 92 -21.21 -18.32 3.83
CA MET A 92 -20.88 -19.01 2.58
C MET A 92 -19.49 -19.62 2.56
N LEU A 93 -18.50 -18.95 3.14
CA LEU A 93 -17.13 -19.45 3.23
C LEU A 93 -17.03 -20.64 4.18
N GLU A 94 -17.63 -20.52 5.37
CA GLU A 94 -17.61 -21.56 6.42
C GLU A 94 -18.31 -22.83 5.98
N HIS A 95 -19.51 -22.70 5.39
CA HIS A 95 -20.32 -23.83 4.95
C HIS A 95 -20.05 -24.27 3.51
N LYS A 96 -19.06 -23.65 2.83
CA LYS A 96 -18.68 -23.93 1.43
C LYS A 96 -19.84 -23.84 0.44
N VAL A 97 -20.80 -22.93 0.71
CA VAL A 97 -21.97 -22.71 -0.13
C VAL A 97 -21.57 -21.90 -1.37
N GLU A 98 -21.94 -22.37 -2.56
CA GLU A 98 -21.62 -21.69 -3.81
C GLU A 98 -22.58 -20.54 -4.12
N MET A 99 -23.83 -20.63 -3.67
CA MET A 99 -24.85 -19.63 -3.93
C MET A 99 -25.82 -19.54 -2.74
N LEU A 100 -26.08 -18.31 -2.31
CA LEU A 100 -27.06 -17.99 -1.27
C LEU A 100 -28.03 -16.94 -1.81
N ARG A 101 -29.34 -17.20 -1.71
CA ARG A 101 -30.39 -16.24 -2.06
C ARG A 101 -31.27 -15.96 -0.86
N ARG A 102 -31.69 -14.70 -0.70
CA ARG A 102 -32.65 -14.26 0.29
C ARG A 102 -33.66 -13.31 -0.35
N HIS A 103 -34.92 -13.72 -0.35
CA HIS A 103 -36.02 -12.81 -0.70
C HIS A 103 -36.19 -11.82 0.44
N LEU A 104 -36.23 -10.55 0.12
CA LEU A 104 -36.36 -9.46 1.10
C LEU A 104 -37.79 -8.91 1.14
N ASP A 105 -38.65 -9.33 0.20
CA ASP A 105 -40.08 -9.03 0.17
C ASP A 105 -40.92 -10.29 -0.05
N GLY A 106 -42.26 -10.14 0.02
CA GLY A 106 -43.21 -11.18 -0.32
C GLY A 106 -43.30 -12.36 0.70
N PRO A 107 -43.99 -13.45 0.30
CA PRO A 107 -44.28 -14.57 1.22
C PRO A 107 -43.05 -15.42 1.55
N ASN A 108 -41.99 -15.34 0.74
CA ASN A 108 -40.74 -16.08 0.94
C ASN A 108 -39.65 -15.24 1.61
N LYS A 109 -40.04 -14.12 2.20
CA LYS A 109 -39.10 -13.23 2.88
C LYS A 109 -38.33 -13.97 3.98
N LEU A 110 -37.00 -13.88 3.95
CA LEU A 110 -36.12 -14.45 4.97
C LEU A 110 -34.99 -13.44 5.27
N VAL A 111 -34.92 -13.04 6.55
CA VAL A 111 -33.93 -12.04 7.03
C VAL A 111 -33.22 -12.67 8.24
N ASP A 112 -32.16 -13.41 7.91
CA ASP A 112 -31.34 -14.17 8.88
C ASP A 112 -29.94 -13.57 9.05
N PHE A 113 -29.69 -12.38 8.44
CA PHE A 113 -28.45 -11.61 8.55
C PHE A 113 -28.78 -10.14 8.72
N ASP A 114 -28.04 -9.41 9.56
CA ASP A 114 -28.29 -7.99 9.83
C ASP A 114 -28.18 -7.12 8.60
N LEU A 115 -27.22 -7.40 7.72
CA LEU A 115 -27.08 -6.74 6.41
C LEU A 115 -28.40 -6.69 5.62
N LEU A 116 -29.24 -7.73 5.72
CA LEU A 116 -30.48 -7.80 4.94
C LEU A 116 -31.52 -6.77 5.40
N ASN A 117 -31.51 -6.39 6.70
CA ASN A 117 -32.35 -5.32 7.22
C ASN A 117 -31.98 -3.97 6.57
N GLU A 118 -30.69 -3.68 6.48
CA GLU A 118 -30.22 -2.45 5.82
C GLU A 118 -30.60 -2.40 4.32
N LEU A 119 -30.53 -3.56 3.65
CA LEU A 119 -30.92 -3.65 2.24
C LEU A 119 -32.43 -3.42 2.05
N ILE A 120 -33.26 -3.92 2.98
CA ILE A 120 -34.70 -3.66 2.99
C ILE A 120 -35.01 -2.18 3.20
N GLU A 121 -34.34 -1.52 4.12
CA GLU A 121 -34.47 -0.08 4.37
C GLU A 121 -34.13 0.75 3.14
N LYS A 122 -33.18 0.28 2.31
CA LYS A 122 -32.83 0.88 1.01
C LYS A 122 -33.78 0.48 -0.13
N GLY A 123 -34.87 -0.23 0.15
CA GLY A 123 -35.89 -0.61 -0.84
C GLY A 123 -35.52 -1.81 -1.71
N LEU A 124 -34.54 -2.60 -1.33
CA LEU A 124 -34.14 -3.80 -2.08
C LEU A 124 -35.08 -4.97 -1.72
N THR A 125 -35.39 -5.79 -2.70
CA THR A 125 -36.40 -6.85 -2.65
C THR A 125 -35.80 -8.25 -2.72
N ASP A 126 -34.56 -8.36 -3.20
CA ASP A 126 -33.85 -9.63 -3.36
C ASP A 126 -32.35 -9.47 -3.18
N TYR A 127 -31.74 -10.45 -2.55
CA TYR A 127 -30.30 -10.57 -2.35
C TYR A 127 -29.82 -11.93 -2.82
N LEU A 128 -28.91 -11.94 -3.78
CA LEU A 128 -28.27 -13.13 -4.31
C LEU A 128 -26.77 -13.00 -4.21
N THR A 129 -26.10 -13.90 -3.55
CA THR A 129 -24.63 -13.94 -3.54
C THR A 129 -24.13 -15.24 -4.14
N ILE A 130 -23.08 -15.14 -4.97
CA ILE A 130 -22.47 -16.26 -5.70
C ILE A 130 -20.96 -16.24 -5.41
N ARG A 131 -20.46 -17.39 -5.02
CA ARG A 131 -19.04 -17.64 -4.83
C ARG A 131 -18.47 -18.34 -6.06
N THR A 132 -17.35 -17.86 -6.59
CA THR A 132 -16.59 -18.52 -7.65
C THR A 132 -15.16 -18.74 -7.19
N PRO A 133 -14.84 -19.94 -6.66
CA PRO A 133 -13.49 -20.23 -6.17
C PRO A 133 -12.51 -20.32 -7.34
N PHE A 134 -11.30 -19.84 -7.11
CA PHE A 134 -10.18 -20.09 -7.99
C PHE A 134 -9.51 -21.41 -7.59
N GLN A 135 -9.27 -22.27 -8.55
CA GLN A 135 -8.46 -23.47 -8.31
C GLN A 135 -7.00 -23.03 -8.16
N THR A 136 -6.40 -23.41 -7.04
CA THR A 136 -4.97 -23.24 -6.73
C THR A 136 -4.34 -24.61 -6.64
N ALA A 137 -3.02 -24.71 -6.82
CA ALA A 137 -2.28 -25.97 -6.65
C ALA A 137 -2.31 -26.47 -5.19
N ASP A 138 -2.62 -25.60 -4.26
CA ASP A 138 -2.67 -25.84 -2.82
C ASP A 138 -4.14 -26.01 -2.41
N GLU A 139 -4.59 -27.25 -2.19
CA GLU A 139 -5.99 -27.57 -1.88
C GLU A 139 -6.48 -26.96 -0.55
N GLU A 140 -5.57 -26.72 0.41
CA GLU A 140 -5.92 -26.14 1.71
C GLU A 140 -6.31 -24.65 1.60
N ASN A 141 -5.73 -23.93 0.64
CA ASN A 141 -5.96 -22.50 0.42
C ASN A 141 -7.08 -22.18 -0.59
N THR A 142 -7.65 -23.16 -1.26
CA THR A 142 -8.67 -22.95 -2.32
C THR A 142 -9.92 -22.22 -1.82
N ASN A 143 -10.23 -22.32 -0.52
CA ASN A 143 -11.39 -21.66 0.07
C ASN A 143 -11.24 -20.14 0.26
N LEU A 144 -10.03 -19.64 0.29
CA LEU A 144 -9.73 -18.21 0.50
C LEU A 144 -9.56 -17.44 -0.81
N TYR A 145 -9.32 -18.14 -1.94
CA TYR A 145 -9.07 -17.51 -3.23
C TYR A 145 -10.28 -17.66 -4.15
N GLY A 146 -10.77 -16.53 -4.65
CA GLY A 146 -11.89 -16.51 -5.57
C GLY A 146 -12.60 -15.17 -5.58
N LEU A 147 -13.69 -15.11 -6.34
CA LEU A 147 -14.60 -13.98 -6.36
C LEU A 147 -15.86 -14.30 -5.56
N LEU A 148 -16.28 -13.36 -4.76
CA LEU A 148 -17.56 -13.36 -4.11
C LEU A 148 -18.34 -12.15 -4.60
N ALA A 149 -19.42 -12.37 -5.37
CA ALA A 149 -20.28 -11.30 -5.82
C ALA A 149 -21.67 -11.39 -5.20
N ALA A 150 -22.16 -10.26 -4.70
CA ALA A 150 -23.52 -10.11 -4.24
C ALA A 150 -24.28 -9.16 -5.15
N TRP A 151 -25.48 -9.57 -5.55
CA TRP A 151 -26.38 -8.90 -6.46
C TRP A 151 -27.69 -8.62 -5.75
N SER A 152 -28.22 -7.41 -5.86
CA SER A 152 -29.50 -7.04 -5.23
C SER A 152 -30.40 -6.33 -6.22
N SER A 153 -31.70 -6.64 -6.15
CA SER A 153 -32.74 -6.09 -6.98
C SER A 153 -33.71 -5.23 -6.16
N ASP A 154 -34.25 -4.21 -6.77
CA ASP A 154 -35.36 -3.39 -6.26
C ASP A 154 -36.71 -3.72 -6.95
N ARG A 155 -36.71 -4.66 -7.90
CA ARG A 155 -37.94 -5.08 -8.59
C ARG A 155 -38.83 -5.86 -7.61
N PRO A 156 -40.16 -5.58 -7.50
CA PRO A 156 -41.09 -6.40 -6.74
C PRO A 156 -41.00 -7.87 -7.16
N GLY A 157 -40.81 -8.78 -6.17
CA GLY A 157 -40.59 -10.20 -6.42
C GLY A 157 -39.16 -10.60 -6.79
N GLY A 158 -38.24 -9.65 -6.90
CA GLY A 158 -36.81 -9.89 -7.06
C GLY A 158 -36.37 -10.37 -8.44
N PHE A 159 -35.31 -11.16 -8.48
CA PHE A 159 -34.77 -11.78 -9.69
C PHE A 159 -35.62 -12.97 -10.16
N SER A 160 -35.88 -13.05 -11.45
CA SER A 160 -36.44 -14.24 -12.11
C SER A 160 -35.37 -15.34 -12.26
N ASP A 161 -35.80 -16.55 -12.60
CA ASP A 161 -34.88 -17.67 -12.88
C ASP A 161 -33.97 -17.36 -14.08
N ASP A 162 -34.47 -16.61 -15.09
CA ASP A 162 -33.66 -16.16 -16.22
C ASP A 162 -32.61 -15.12 -15.82
N ASP A 163 -32.94 -14.18 -14.90
CA ASP A 163 -31.96 -13.23 -14.33
C ASP A 163 -30.87 -13.97 -13.57
N ILE A 164 -31.24 -14.96 -12.74
CA ILE A 164 -30.28 -15.76 -11.98
C ILE A 164 -29.37 -16.56 -12.92
N ALA A 165 -29.92 -17.14 -13.98
CA ALA A 165 -29.13 -17.86 -14.98
C ALA A 165 -28.12 -16.92 -15.68
N ALA A 166 -28.55 -15.70 -16.05
CA ALA A 166 -27.71 -14.68 -16.62
C ALA A 166 -26.58 -14.27 -15.64
N LEU A 167 -26.91 -13.98 -14.38
CA LEU A 167 -25.94 -13.61 -13.35
C LEU A 167 -24.91 -14.72 -13.14
N LYS A 168 -25.31 -15.99 -13.05
CA LYS A 168 -24.39 -17.14 -12.94
C LYS A 168 -23.45 -17.23 -14.15
N LYS A 169 -23.98 -17.04 -15.36
CA LYS A 169 -23.19 -17.10 -16.60
C LYS A 169 -22.16 -15.98 -16.65
N ILE A 170 -22.56 -14.75 -16.32
CA ILE A 170 -21.68 -13.59 -16.31
C ILE A 170 -20.66 -13.69 -15.17
N GLN A 171 -21.06 -14.14 -13.98
CA GLN A 171 -20.17 -14.36 -12.84
C GLN A 171 -18.98 -15.25 -13.19
N ARG A 172 -19.20 -16.36 -13.90
CA ARG A 172 -18.12 -17.27 -14.31
C ARG A 172 -17.14 -16.61 -15.28
N ARG A 173 -17.63 -15.84 -16.25
CA ARG A 173 -16.77 -15.12 -17.21
C ARG A 173 -16.02 -13.97 -16.55
N MET A 174 -16.71 -13.23 -15.68
CA MET A 174 -16.12 -12.19 -14.86
C MET A 174 -15.02 -12.75 -13.95
N ALA A 175 -15.19 -14.00 -13.43
CA ALA A 175 -14.17 -14.64 -12.64
C ALA A 175 -12.89 -14.93 -13.43
N VAL A 176 -12.99 -15.24 -14.73
CA VAL A 176 -11.81 -15.42 -15.60
C VAL A 176 -11.09 -14.08 -15.80
N ALA A 177 -11.78 -13.04 -16.22
CA ALA A 177 -11.20 -11.71 -16.44
C ALA A 177 -10.71 -11.09 -15.10
N GLY A 178 -11.52 -11.23 -14.05
CA GLY A 178 -11.16 -10.74 -12.71
C GLY A 178 -9.93 -11.44 -12.13
N LYS A 179 -9.75 -12.75 -12.37
CA LYS A 179 -8.54 -13.46 -11.92
C LYS A 179 -7.28 -12.84 -12.54
N THR A 180 -7.31 -12.51 -13.83
CA THR A 180 -6.17 -11.89 -14.51
C THR A 180 -5.87 -10.50 -13.92
N ALA A 181 -6.89 -9.66 -13.76
CA ALA A 181 -6.76 -8.33 -13.17
C ALA A 181 -6.23 -8.38 -11.73
N ILE A 182 -6.78 -9.29 -10.90
CA ILE A 182 -6.35 -9.47 -9.50
C ILE A 182 -4.91 -9.95 -9.43
N GLN A 183 -4.50 -10.89 -10.30
CA GLN A 183 -3.13 -11.37 -10.32
C GLN A 183 -2.13 -10.28 -10.71
N ALA A 184 -2.45 -9.45 -11.70
CA ALA A 184 -1.64 -8.29 -12.07
C ALA A 184 -1.54 -7.28 -10.90
N ARG A 185 -2.67 -7.00 -10.24
CA ARG A 185 -2.71 -6.11 -9.07
C ARG A 185 -1.92 -6.65 -7.88
N ILE A 186 -2.02 -7.96 -7.60
CA ILE A 186 -1.22 -8.63 -6.55
C ILE A 186 0.27 -8.54 -6.89
N ALA A 187 0.66 -8.82 -8.15
CA ALA A 187 2.04 -8.71 -8.57
C ALA A 187 2.57 -7.27 -8.38
N GLY A 188 1.80 -6.27 -8.80
CA GLY A 188 2.12 -4.86 -8.57
C GLY A 188 2.29 -4.54 -7.08
N ASN A 189 1.34 -4.93 -6.24
CA ASN A 189 1.39 -4.70 -4.80
C ASN A 189 2.64 -5.34 -4.14
N ILE A 190 2.95 -6.59 -4.51
CA ILE A 190 4.15 -7.28 -3.99
C ILE A 190 5.41 -6.53 -4.41
N VAL A 191 5.51 -6.21 -5.69
CA VAL A 191 6.68 -5.52 -6.23
C VAL A 191 6.85 -4.14 -5.59
N ASP A 192 5.78 -3.35 -5.49
CA ASP A 192 5.81 -2.03 -4.84
C ASP A 192 6.17 -2.13 -3.34
N THR A 193 5.68 -3.16 -2.65
CA THR A 193 5.93 -3.36 -1.23
C THR A 193 7.37 -3.75 -0.93
N TYR A 194 7.95 -4.65 -1.73
CA TYR A 194 9.27 -5.21 -1.46
C TYR A 194 10.41 -4.49 -2.17
N LEU A 195 10.15 -3.81 -3.28
CA LEU A 195 11.16 -3.07 -4.04
C LEU A 195 10.99 -1.54 -3.98
N GLY A 196 9.87 -1.06 -3.46
CA GLY A 196 9.48 0.35 -3.55
C GLY A 196 8.88 0.69 -4.93
N ARG A 197 8.09 1.76 -5.00
CA ARG A 197 7.28 2.10 -6.19
C ARG A 197 8.10 2.34 -7.46
N HIS A 198 9.23 3.03 -7.35
CA HIS A 198 10.03 3.38 -8.53
C HIS A 198 10.77 2.15 -9.06
N ALA A 199 11.52 1.45 -8.21
CA ALA A 199 12.19 0.20 -8.56
C ALA A 199 11.20 -0.85 -9.07
N GLY A 200 10.06 -0.97 -8.38
CA GLY A 200 8.99 -1.88 -8.76
C GLY A 200 8.46 -1.65 -10.16
N ARG A 201 8.17 -0.40 -10.52
CA ARG A 201 7.74 -0.04 -11.88
C ARG A 201 8.80 -0.34 -12.94
N GLN A 202 10.07 -0.07 -12.66
CA GLN A 202 11.16 -0.40 -13.60
C GLN A 202 11.26 -1.91 -13.84
N VAL A 203 11.17 -2.70 -12.78
CA VAL A 203 11.20 -4.19 -12.87
C VAL A 203 9.99 -4.69 -13.68
N LEU A 204 8.78 -4.22 -13.41
CA LEU A 204 7.57 -4.60 -14.16
C LEU A 204 7.64 -4.16 -15.63
N ASN A 205 8.32 -3.06 -15.92
CA ASN A 205 8.56 -2.57 -17.30
C ASN A 205 9.74 -3.28 -18.00
N GLY A 206 10.33 -4.32 -17.38
CA GLY A 206 11.33 -5.16 -18.01
C GLY A 206 12.79 -4.81 -17.70
N ALA A 207 13.07 -3.89 -16.80
CA ALA A 207 14.41 -3.64 -16.29
C ALA A 207 14.81 -4.74 -15.27
N ILE A 208 15.05 -5.96 -15.77
CA ILE A 208 15.25 -7.16 -14.94
C ILE A 208 16.66 -7.78 -15.09
N ARG A 209 17.52 -7.20 -15.93
CA ARG A 209 18.84 -7.77 -16.15
C ARG A 209 19.83 -7.22 -15.13
N ARG A 210 20.79 -8.05 -14.74
CA ARG A 210 21.92 -7.61 -13.94
C ARG A 210 22.67 -6.50 -14.67
N GLY A 211 22.85 -5.34 -13.99
CA GLY A 211 23.48 -4.17 -14.55
C GLY A 211 22.53 -3.21 -15.26
N ASP A 212 21.25 -3.56 -15.44
CA ASP A 212 20.25 -2.58 -15.83
C ASP A 212 20.18 -1.52 -14.73
N GLY A 213 20.48 -0.28 -15.07
CA GLY A 213 20.49 0.83 -14.13
C GLY A 213 20.75 2.14 -14.84
N GLN A 214 20.55 3.21 -14.11
CA GLN A 214 20.75 4.56 -14.59
C GLN A 214 21.53 5.38 -13.57
N GLU A 215 22.29 6.32 -14.07
CA GLU A 215 22.91 7.35 -13.26
C GLU A 215 21.85 8.40 -12.91
N THR A 216 21.74 8.75 -11.62
CA THR A 216 20.81 9.77 -11.16
C THR A 216 21.46 10.66 -10.11
N GLN A 217 20.96 11.88 -10.00
CA GLN A 217 21.32 12.79 -8.92
C GLN A 217 20.33 12.60 -7.77
N ALA A 218 20.84 12.53 -6.54
CA ALA A 218 19.96 12.37 -5.38
C ALA A 218 20.55 13.00 -4.11
N VAL A 219 19.67 13.39 -3.21
CA VAL A 219 20.01 13.49 -1.80
C VAL A 219 19.88 12.09 -1.22
N VAL A 220 20.97 11.55 -0.69
CA VAL A 220 21.05 10.22 -0.09
C VAL A 220 20.86 10.35 1.41
N TRP A 221 19.95 9.56 1.93
CA TRP A 221 19.64 9.40 3.35
C TRP A 221 20.13 8.04 3.84
N LEU A 222 20.87 8.03 4.92
CA LEU A 222 21.14 6.82 5.68
C LEU A 222 20.87 7.09 7.16
N SER A 223 20.02 6.27 7.76
CA SER A 223 19.80 6.26 9.22
C SER A 223 20.14 4.91 9.81
N ASP A 224 20.52 4.89 11.11
CA ASP A 224 20.94 3.69 11.80
C ASP A 224 20.46 3.77 13.28
N LEU A 225 19.88 2.67 13.76
CA LEU A 225 19.38 2.55 15.12
C LEU A 225 20.54 2.45 16.11
N ARG A 226 20.52 3.24 17.16
CA ARG A 226 21.55 3.23 18.21
C ARG A 226 21.41 1.99 19.08
N ASP A 227 22.57 1.40 19.43
CA ASP A 227 22.68 0.25 20.34
C ASP A 227 21.92 -1.02 19.88
N SER A 228 21.57 -1.12 18.60
CA SER A 228 20.81 -2.21 18.00
C SER A 228 21.37 -3.60 18.29
N THR A 229 22.70 -3.78 18.19
CA THR A 229 23.37 -5.05 18.48
C THR A 229 23.12 -5.50 19.92
N ALA A 230 23.28 -4.59 20.89
CA ALA A 230 23.05 -4.93 22.30
C ALA A 230 21.56 -5.21 22.58
N MET A 231 20.67 -4.49 21.89
CA MET A 231 19.22 -4.73 21.98
C MET A 231 18.83 -6.08 21.36
N ALA A 232 19.38 -6.43 20.21
CA ALA A 232 19.15 -7.73 19.57
C ALA A 232 19.61 -8.91 20.44
N ASP A 233 20.70 -8.75 21.18
CA ASP A 233 21.23 -9.78 22.07
C ASP A 233 20.42 -9.96 23.37
N THR A 234 19.71 -8.92 23.80
CA THR A 234 19.10 -8.88 25.15
C THR A 234 17.57 -8.87 25.15
N MET A 235 16.93 -8.43 24.08
CA MET A 235 15.47 -8.35 23.97
C MET A 235 14.86 -9.67 23.49
N ALA A 236 13.59 -9.90 23.85
CA ALA A 236 12.82 -10.96 23.21
C ALA A 236 12.63 -10.63 21.70
N PRO A 237 12.62 -11.64 20.81
CA PRO A 237 12.52 -11.40 19.37
C PRO A 237 11.34 -10.53 18.95
N ASP A 238 10.16 -10.77 19.51
CA ASP A 238 8.94 -10.01 19.21
C ASP A 238 9.06 -8.54 19.64
N ASP A 239 9.67 -8.27 20.80
CA ASP A 239 9.91 -6.91 21.30
C ASP A 239 10.94 -6.16 20.43
N TYR A 240 11.94 -6.89 19.92
CA TYR A 240 12.94 -6.33 19.00
C TYR A 240 12.34 -6.02 17.62
N PHE A 241 11.48 -6.90 17.07
CA PHE A 241 10.75 -6.61 15.85
C PHE A 241 9.81 -5.40 16.00
N ASP A 242 9.12 -5.29 17.13
CA ASP A 242 8.27 -4.14 17.43
C ASP A 242 9.09 -2.83 17.53
N LEU A 243 10.28 -2.89 18.12
CA LEU A 243 11.21 -1.76 18.18
C LEU A 243 11.68 -1.35 16.78
N LEU A 244 12.10 -2.31 15.92
CA LEU A 244 12.55 -2.06 14.57
C LEU A 244 11.42 -1.47 13.71
N ASN A 245 10.21 -2.03 13.77
CA ASN A 245 9.08 -1.51 13.03
C ASN A 245 8.75 -0.07 13.43
N ALA A 246 8.76 0.23 14.74
CA ALA A 246 8.53 1.59 15.22
C ALA A 246 9.63 2.56 14.77
N TYR A 247 10.89 2.12 14.72
CA TYR A 247 11.99 2.90 14.16
C TYR A 247 11.84 3.13 12.65
N TYR A 248 11.45 2.10 11.90
CA TYR A 248 11.23 2.23 10.46
C TYR A 248 10.07 3.17 10.13
N GLU A 249 8.99 3.13 10.91
CA GLU A 249 7.89 4.10 10.77
C GLU A 249 8.38 5.54 10.98
N CYS A 250 9.22 5.79 11.99
CA CYS A 250 9.80 7.11 12.20
C CYS A 250 10.70 7.56 11.04
N THR A 251 11.48 6.69 10.44
CA THR A 251 12.54 7.04 9.48
C THR A 251 12.09 6.83 8.02
N ALA A 252 11.86 5.59 7.61
CA ALA A 252 11.38 5.24 6.29
C ALA A 252 10.00 5.84 6.00
N GLY A 253 9.08 5.80 6.98
CA GLY A 253 7.76 6.40 6.87
C GLY A 253 7.82 7.90 6.58
N ALA A 254 8.64 8.65 7.32
CA ALA A 254 8.85 10.07 7.09
C ALA A 254 9.48 10.33 5.71
N ALA A 255 10.50 9.55 5.29
CA ALA A 255 11.10 9.69 3.98
C ALA A 255 10.09 9.50 2.85
N ILE A 256 9.28 8.42 2.90
CA ILE A 256 8.23 8.12 1.91
C ILE A 256 7.19 9.24 1.84
N LYS A 257 6.72 9.72 3.00
CA LYS A 257 5.71 10.79 3.09
C LYS A 257 6.16 12.07 2.40
N HIS A 258 7.45 12.37 2.42
CA HIS A 258 8.03 13.57 1.79
C HIS A 258 8.65 13.30 0.41
N GLY A 259 8.24 12.23 -0.27
CA GLY A 259 8.65 11.94 -1.65
C GLY A 259 10.01 11.26 -1.78
N GLY A 260 10.59 10.80 -0.67
CA GLY A 260 11.77 9.94 -0.69
C GLY A 260 11.43 8.51 -1.11
N GLU A 261 12.41 7.83 -1.68
CA GLU A 261 12.34 6.42 -2.06
C GLU A 261 13.21 5.60 -1.10
N VAL A 262 12.58 4.72 -0.33
CA VAL A 262 13.29 3.75 0.50
C VAL A 262 13.75 2.61 -0.38
N LEU A 263 15.04 2.35 -0.40
CA LEU A 263 15.68 1.37 -1.28
C LEU A 263 16.01 0.06 -0.58
N ASP A 264 16.39 0.15 0.68
CA ASP A 264 16.79 -1.04 1.43
C ASP A 264 16.68 -0.81 2.94
N PHE A 265 16.36 -1.88 3.65
CA PHE A 265 16.49 -2.01 5.10
C PHE A 265 17.71 -2.90 5.37
N ILE A 266 18.85 -2.30 5.66
CA ILE A 266 20.13 -3.00 5.83
C ILE A 266 20.30 -3.33 7.31
N GLY A 267 19.72 -4.44 7.76
CA GLY A 267 19.66 -4.76 9.20
C GLY A 267 18.82 -3.73 9.94
N ASP A 268 19.47 -2.89 10.73
CA ASP A 268 18.90 -1.79 11.50
C ASP A 268 19.12 -0.41 10.87
N ALA A 269 19.61 -0.36 9.63
CA ALA A 269 19.77 0.87 8.86
C ALA A 269 18.69 1.03 7.80
N VAL A 270 18.32 2.28 7.48
CA VAL A 270 17.43 2.63 6.38
C VAL A 270 18.20 3.45 5.35
N LEU A 271 18.25 2.94 4.12
CA LEU A 271 18.80 3.66 2.98
C LEU A 271 17.65 4.19 2.11
N ALA A 272 17.60 5.51 1.95
CA ALA A 272 16.62 6.17 1.09
C ALA A 272 17.30 7.25 0.22
N ILE A 273 16.61 7.63 -0.85
CA ILE A 273 17.05 8.72 -1.74
C ILE A 273 15.90 9.69 -1.99
N PHE A 274 16.26 10.94 -2.25
CA PHE A 274 15.37 11.97 -2.80
C PHE A 274 15.96 12.36 -4.17
N PRO A 275 15.49 11.74 -5.27
CA PRO A 275 16.05 11.95 -6.59
C PRO A 275 15.70 13.35 -7.12
N TYR A 276 16.57 13.88 -7.98
CA TYR A 276 16.33 15.12 -8.72
C TYR A 276 16.98 15.04 -10.11
N GLU A 277 16.35 15.67 -11.10
CA GLU A 277 16.80 15.57 -12.51
C GLU A 277 17.86 16.60 -12.86
N SER A 278 17.80 17.78 -12.25
CA SER A 278 18.71 18.88 -12.54
C SER A 278 19.12 19.64 -11.27
N GLU A 279 20.20 20.45 -11.37
CA GLU A 279 20.61 21.32 -10.27
C GLU A 279 19.51 22.33 -9.86
N ALA A 280 18.58 22.65 -10.76
CA ALA A 280 17.43 23.50 -10.43
C ALA A 280 16.41 22.82 -9.51
N ASP A 281 16.35 21.47 -9.52
CA ASP A 281 15.43 20.67 -8.71
C ASP A 281 16.05 20.30 -7.35
N PHE A 282 17.38 20.41 -7.23
CA PHE A 282 18.11 20.10 -5.99
C PHE A 282 17.53 20.81 -4.76
N PRO A 283 17.18 22.11 -4.78
CA PRO A 283 16.64 22.77 -3.60
C PRO A 283 15.35 22.14 -3.09
N ALA A 284 14.49 21.66 -3.97
CA ALA A 284 13.25 20.98 -3.59
C ALA A 284 13.52 19.62 -2.94
N ALA A 285 14.40 18.80 -3.55
CA ALA A 285 14.80 17.51 -3.03
C ALA A 285 15.51 17.62 -1.67
N SER A 286 16.43 18.60 -1.54
CA SER A 286 17.12 18.87 -0.29
C SER A 286 16.17 19.31 0.82
N LYS A 287 15.21 20.19 0.52
CA LYS A 287 14.17 20.61 1.46
C LYS A 287 13.29 19.44 1.87
N ALA A 288 12.87 18.60 0.92
CA ALA A 288 12.07 17.41 1.21
C ALA A 288 12.79 16.46 2.19
N ALA A 289 14.08 16.20 1.96
CA ALA A 289 14.89 15.38 2.85
C ALA A 289 15.04 16.01 4.27
N THR A 290 15.19 17.32 4.35
CA THR A 290 15.31 18.03 5.64
C THR A 290 13.97 18.03 6.41
N VAL A 291 12.85 18.21 5.71
CA VAL A 291 11.52 18.15 6.32
C VAL A 291 11.23 16.73 6.81
N ALA A 292 11.56 15.70 6.01
CA ALA A 292 11.46 14.30 6.42
C ALA A 292 12.29 14.01 7.69
N LEU A 293 13.50 14.56 7.76
CA LEU A 293 14.38 14.43 8.92
C LEU A 293 13.74 15.01 10.19
N ARG A 294 13.18 16.20 10.10
CA ARG A 294 12.52 16.85 11.25
C ARG A 294 11.29 16.08 11.68
N GLU A 295 10.48 15.59 10.73
CA GLU A 295 9.33 14.75 11.04
C GLU A 295 9.76 13.43 11.68
N ALA A 296 10.82 12.79 11.19
CA ALA A 296 11.34 11.56 11.79
C ALA A 296 11.69 11.75 13.28
N PHE A 297 12.31 12.87 13.63
CA PHE A 297 12.60 13.19 15.02
C PHE A 297 11.37 13.54 15.83
N ALA A 298 10.40 14.26 15.26
CA ALA A 298 9.14 14.55 15.95
C ALA A 298 8.36 13.25 16.24
N MET A 299 8.22 12.36 15.27
CA MET A 299 7.60 11.04 15.45
C MET A 299 8.33 10.20 16.48
N ARG A 300 9.67 10.23 16.50
CA ARG A 300 10.46 9.54 17.53
C ARG A 300 10.10 10.00 18.94
N GLU A 301 9.94 11.31 19.16
CA GLU A 301 9.55 11.85 20.48
C GLU A 301 8.15 11.36 20.88
N GLU A 302 7.19 11.39 19.95
CA GLU A 302 5.83 10.88 20.21
C GLU A 302 5.83 9.39 20.54
N VAL A 303 6.50 8.58 19.73
CA VAL A 303 6.62 7.14 19.93
C VAL A 303 7.34 6.83 21.24
N ASN A 304 8.42 7.56 21.56
CA ASN A 304 9.15 7.37 22.81
C ASN A 304 8.33 7.74 24.04
N ALA A 305 7.49 8.77 23.96
CA ALA A 305 6.57 9.12 25.05
C ALA A 305 5.57 7.97 25.34
N GLU A 306 5.08 7.28 24.31
CA GLU A 306 4.21 6.12 24.48
C GLU A 306 4.97 4.88 24.96
N ARG A 307 6.15 4.62 24.41
CA ARG A 307 7.02 3.50 24.84
C ARG A 307 7.40 3.64 26.30
N GLN A 308 7.68 4.86 26.78
CA GLN A 308 8.00 5.12 28.17
C GLN A 308 6.86 4.79 29.13
N LYS A 309 5.59 5.11 28.76
CA LYS A 309 4.41 4.75 29.58
C LYS A 309 4.26 3.24 29.78
N THR A 310 4.69 2.46 28.80
CA THR A 310 4.62 1.00 28.81
C THR A 310 5.92 0.33 29.28
N GLY A 311 6.92 1.09 29.71
CA GLY A 311 8.22 0.58 30.17
C GLY A 311 9.09 -0.02 29.06
N ARG A 312 8.79 0.29 27.78
CA ARG A 312 9.56 -0.19 26.63
C ARG A 312 10.81 0.66 26.37
N VAL A 313 11.82 0.05 25.75
CA VAL A 313 13.08 0.71 25.40
C VAL A 313 12.82 1.86 24.41
N PRO A 314 13.37 3.08 24.65
CA PRO A 314 13.22 4.20 23.75
C PRO A 314 14.00 4.00 22.44
N ILE A 315 13.49 4.53 21.34
CA ILE A 315 14.12 4.55 20.03
C ILE A 315 15.11 5.71 19.97
N ARG A 316 16.35 5.42 19.58
CA ARG A 316 17.38 6.42 19.30
C ARG A 316 18.05 6.07 17.99
N PHE A 317 18.22 7.03 17.09
CA PHE A 317 18.87 6.83 15.81
C PHE A 317 19.67 8.05 15.37
N GLY A 318 20.62 7.82 14.48
CA GLY A 318 21.35 8.87 13.77
C GLY A 318 20.98 8.91 12.31
N VAL A 319 21.16 10.07 11.67
CA VAL A 319 20.90 10.24 10.23
C VAL A 319 22.06 10.98 9.58
N GLY A 320 22.57 10.44 8.46
CA GLY A 320 23.47 11.12 7.54
C GLY A 320 22.73 11.53 6.27
N LEU A 321 22.92 12.77 5.82
CA LEU A 321 22.49 13.22 4.49
C LEU A 321 23.69 13.69 3.66
N ASN A 322 23.74 13.23 2.42
CA ASN A 322 24.70 13.68 1.42
C ASN A 322 24.02 13.85 0.06
N THR A 323 24.60 14.57 -0.86
CA THR A 323 24.05 14.75 -2.20
C THR A 323 25.11 14.55 -3.27
N GLY A 324 24.71 13.96 -4.37
CA GLY A 324 25.58 13.72 -5.53
C GLY A 324 25.02 12.67 -6.47
N THR A 325 25.87 12.26 -7.39
CA THR A 325 25.56 11.22 -8.36
C THR A 325 25.58 9.84 -7.71
N VAL A 326 24.57 9.05 -8.01
CA VAL A 326 24.45 7.63 -7.63
C VAL A 326 24.08 6.80 -8.85
N MET A 327 24.53 5.55 -8.88
CA MET A 327 24.05 4.55 -9.85
C MET A 327 22.92 3.76 -9.23
N PHE A 328 21.75 3.86 -9.80
CA PHE A 328 20.52 3.23 -9.34
C PHE A 328 20.12 2.09 -10.28
N GLY A 329 20.03 0.85 -9.79
CA GLY A 329 19.75 -0.29 -10.66
C GLY A 329 19.94 -1.67 -10.03
N ASN A 330 19.87 -2.70 -10.88
CA ASN A 330 19.93 -4.11 -10.53
C ASN A 330 21.37 -4.58 -10.22
N ILE A 331 21.59 -4.96 -8.99
CA ILE A 331 22.86 -5.43 -8.46
C ILE A 331 22.68 -6.85 -7.91
N GLY A 332 23.65 -7.73 -8.09
CA GLY A 332 23.64 -9.06 -7.50
C GLY A 332 24.13 -10.17 -8.44
N VAL A 333 23.63 -11.37 -8.22
CA VAL A 333 23.88 -12.56 -9.04
C VAL A 333 22.65 -12.89 -9.89
N ALA A 334 22.79 -13.77 -10.89
CA ALA A 334 21.70 -14.07 -11.83
C ALA A 334 20.43 -14.59 -11.14
N GLU A 335 20.61 -15.35 -10.07
CA GLU A 335 19.52 -15.97 -9.30
C GLU A 335 18.92 -15.05 -8.23
N ARG A 336 19.61 -13.95 -7.88
CA ARG A 336 19.15 -12.97 -6.87
C ARG A 336 19.66 -11.58 -7.17
N LEU A 337 18.77 -10.71 -7.54
CA LEU A 337 19.02 -9.28 -7.76
C LEU A 337 18.41 -8.47 -6.64
N THR A 338 19.06 -7.35 -6.32
CA THR A 338 18.53 -6.28 -5.47
C THR A 338 18.54 -4.99 -6.30
N PHE A 339 17.46 -4.25 -6.24
CA PHE A 339 17.39 -2.92 -6.85
C PHE A 339 17.86 -1.91 -5.81
N SER A 340 19.02 -1.31 -5.99
CA SER A 340 19.63 -0.45 -4.97
C SER A 340 20.52 0.63 -5.61
N VAL A 341 21.12 1.47 -4.77
CA VAL A 341 22.06 2.49 -5.19
C VAL A 341 23.48 2.16 -4.79
N ILE A 342 24.42 2.48 -5.68
CA ILE A 342 25.85 2.43 -5.41
C ILE A 342 26.54 3.73 -5.86
N GLY A 343 27.67 4.03 -5.28
CA GLY A 343 28.51 5.17 -5.68
C GLY A 343 29.25 5.79 -4.52
N PRO A 344 30.18 6.71 -4.83
CA PRO A 344 30.94 7.43 -3.80
C PRO A 344 30.02 8.15 -2.80
N THR A 345 28.92 8.77 -3.27
CA THR A 345 27.95 9.50 -2.45
C THR A 345 27.32 8.61 -1.37
N VAL A 346 27.02 7.35 -1.70
CA VAL A 346 26.46 6.37 -0.75
C VAL A 346 27.50 5.94 0.30
N ASN A 347 28.73 5.74 -0.14
CA ASN A 347 29.82 5.42 0.79
C ASN A 347 30.11 6.58 1.73
N GLU A 348 30.08 7.82 1.26
CA GLU A 348 30.28 9.01 2.08
C GLU A 348 29.17 9.17 3.09
N VAL A 349 27.89 9.01 2.72
CA VAL A 349 26.76 9.14 3.65
C VAL A 349 26.83 8.11 4.77
N SER A 350 27.30 6.90 4.49
CA SER A 350 27.51 5.85 5.50
C SER A 350 28.58 6.28 6.54
N ARG A 351 29.63 6.99 6.09
CA ARG A 351 30.66 7.51 7.01
C ARG A 351 30.15 8.73 7.80
N ILE A 352 29.31 9.55 7.18
CA ILE A 352 28.65 10.70 7.84
C ILE A 352 27.71 10.18 8.93
N GLU A 353 26.88 9.17 8.65
CA GLU A 353 26.00 8.56 9.66
C GLU A 353 26.84 8.00 10.82
N THR A 354 27.85 7.19 10.53
CA THR A 354 28.72 6.62 11.58
C THR A 354 29.36 7.71 12.46
N LEU A 355 29.72 8.86 11.89
CA LEU A 355 30.30 9.97 12.64
C LEU A 355 29.30 10.62 13.61
N THR A 356 27.98 10.53 13.34
CA THR A 356 26.95 11.05 14.25
C THR A 356 27.06 10.47 15.65
N LYS A 357 27.55 9.22 15.77
CA LYS A 357 27.81 8.56 17.06
C LYS A 357 28.97 9.22 17.83
N ALA A 358 30.03 9.53 17.08
CA ALA A 358 31.27 10.06 17.68
C ALA A 358 31.15 11.53 18.12
N VAL A 359 30.31 12.31 17.43
CA VAL A 359 30.08 13.73 17.76
C VAL A 359 28.81 13.97 18.57
N GLU A 360 28.13 12.88 18.96
CA GLU A 360 26.88 12.89 19.74
C GLU A 360 25.74 13.71 19.08
N SER A 361 25.75 13.79 17.74
CA SER A 361 24.70 14.47 16.98
C SER A 361 23.64 13.49 16.48
N ASN A 362 22.40 13.93 16.38
CA ASN A 362 21.30 13.13 15.81
C ASN A 362 21.32 13.14 14.28
N ALA A 363 21.86 14.19 13.65
CA ALA A 363 21.92 14.30 12.19
C ALA A 363 23.12 15.09 11.73
N LEU A 364 23.76 14.61 10.67
CA LEU A 364 24.84 15.30 9.99
C LEU A 364 24.57 15.40 8.49
N VAL A 365 24.86 16.59 7.93
CA VAL A 365 24.69 16.85 6.50
C VAL A 365 25.94 17.49 5.91
N THR A 366 26.11 17.36 4.61
CA THR A 366 27.18 18.04 3.86
C THR A 366 26.84 19.51 3.57
N ARG A 367 27.86 20.32 3.29
CA ARG A 367 27.76 21.76 3.03
C ARG A 367 26.67 22.10 2.00
N LYS A 368 26.59 21.38 0.86
CA LYS A 368 25.64 21.67 -0.21
C LYS A 368 24.18 21.61 0.27
N ILE A 369 23.87 20.67 1.17
CA ILE A 369 22.55 20.57 1.82
C ILE A 369 22.34 21.72 2.80
N ALA A 370 23.32 21.99 3.64
CA ALA A 370 23.23 23.04 4.66
C ALA A 370 23.04 24.45 4.06
N GLU A 371 23.74 24.76 2.98
CA GLU A 371 23.65 26.04 2.29
C GLU A 371 22.28 26.27 1.62
N ASN A 372 21.54 25.19 1.30
CA ASN A 372 20.20 25.28 0.72
C ASN A 372 19.14 25.77 1.72
N GLU A 373 19.38 25.63 3.03
CA GLU A 373 18.45 26.04 4.10
C GLU A 373 19.20 26.86 5.17
N PRO A 374 19.53 28.13 4.90
CA PRO A 374 20.24 28.99 5.84
C PRO A 374 19.51 29.11 7.19
N GLY A 375 20.25 28.94 8.29
CA GLY A 375 19.71 29.02 9.64
C GLY A 375 19.15 27.71 10.19
N THR A 376 19.00 26.67 9.37
CA THR A 376 18.60 25.34 9.81
C THR A 376 19.78 24.55 10.36
N TRP A 377 20.97 24.81 9.85
CA TRP A 377 22.16 24.01 10.08
C TRP A 377 23.27 24.83 10.71
N GLN A 378 24.02 24.21 11.63
CA GLN A 378 25.20 24.79 12.25
C GLN A 378 26.44 23.96 11.89
N SER A 379 27.53 24.61 11.47
CA SER A 379 28.78 23.93 11.16
C SER A 379 29.41 23.36 12.43
N ILE A 380 29.80 22.09 12.35
CA ILE A 380 30.61 21.40 13.36
C ILE A 380 32.10 21.32 12.95
N GLY A 381 32.46 22.00 11.85
CA GLY A 381 33.81 22.03 11.33
C GLY A 381 34.11 20.95 10.29
N ARG A 382 35.40 20.80 9.97
CA ARG A 382 35.88 19.81 9.01
C ARG A 382 36.24 18.50 9.67
N HIS A 383 35.77 17.42 9.11
CA HIS A 383 35.99 16.07 9.59
C HIS A 383 36.58 15.17 8.51
N ARG A 384 37.48 14.28 8.93
CA ARG A 384 38.07 13.28 8.06
C ARG A 384 37.21 12.02 8.11
N LEU A 385 36.59 11.68 6.99
CA LEU A 385 35.82 10.45 6.85
C LEU A 385 36.72 9.28 6.46
N ALA A 386 36.51 8.10 7.03
CA ALA A 386 37.31 6.92 6.71
C ALA A 386 37.24 6.56 5.23
N GLY A 387 38.40 6.48 4.55
CA GLY A 387 38.46 6.17 3.12
C GLY A 387 38.18 7.36 2.19
N VAL A 388 37.92 8.55 2.71
CA VAL A 388 37.79 9.80 1.92
C VAL A 388 39.10 10.61 2.06
N SER A 389 39.67 10.97 0.92
CA SER A 389 40.99 11.63 0.89
C SER A 389 40.97 13.07 1.39
N GLN A 390 39.84 13.77 1.29
CA GLN A 390 39.67 15.16 1.70
C GLN A 390 38.80 15.27 2.95
N GLU A 391 39.09 16.27 3.76
CA GLU A 391 38.22 16.64 4.87
C GLU A 391 36.96 17.31 4.36
N ILE A 392 35.81 16.86 4.87
CA ILE A 392 34.49 17.38 4.51
C ILE A 392 33.97 18.22 5.67
N GLU A 393 33.49 19.41 5.39
CA GLU A 393 32.77 20.21 6.38
C GLU A 393 31.36 19.68 6.56
N LEU A 394 31.00 19.42 7.80
CA LEU A 394 29.73 18.85 8.20
C LEU A 394 28.94 19.82 9.08
N PHE A 395 27.64 19.63 9.03
CA PHE A 395 26.68 20.50 9.70
C PHE A 395 25.66 19.63 10.45
N GLU A 396 25.25 20.09 11.62
CA GLU A 396 24.18 19.50 12.42
C GLU A 396 22.96 20.41 12.50
N LEU A 397 21.81 19.90 12.92
CA LEU A 397 20.63 20.72 13.14
C LEU A 397 20.92 21.76 14.22
N ALA A 398 20.70 23.04 13.91
CA ALA A 398 20.78 24.08 14.91
C ALA A 398 19.70 23.84 15.99
N SER A 399 20.10 23.85 17.27
CA SER A 399 19.18 23.75 18.39
C SER A 399 18.23 24.95 18.38
N GLU A 400 16.92 24.70 18.43
CA GLU A 400 15.85 25.67 18.49
C GLU A 400 15.36 26.32 17.18
N GLN A 401 14.61 25.54 16.38
CA GLN A 401 13.50 26.12 15.61
C GLN A 401 12.24 25.25 15.77
N PRO A 402 11.07 25.85 16.05
CA PRO A 402 9.81 25.11 16.02
C PRO A 402 9.57 24.57 14.61
N PRO A 403 8.81 23.47 14.44
CA PRO A 403 8.50 22.92 13.13
C PRO A 403 7.93 24.01 12.24
N LEU A 404 8.50 24.15 11.03
CA LEU A 404 8.00 25.04 9.99
C LEU A 404 6.55 24.61 9.69
N ALA A 405 5.63 25.55 9.75
CA ALA A 405 4.29 25.35 9.22
C ALA A 405 4.43 24.91 7.75
N VAL A 406 3.89 23.75 7.43
CA VAL A 406 3.85 23.22 6.07
C VAL A 406 2.87 24.08 5.29
N ASP A 407 3.37 25.12 4.60
CA ASP A 407 2.60 25.72 3.51
C ASP A 407 2.38 24.61 2.47
N ALA A 408 1.13 24.24 2.28
CA ALA A 408 0.71 23.22 1.34
C ALA A 408 1.25 23.58 -0.05
N ILE A 409 2.32 22.90 -0.48
CA ILE A 409 2.70 22.86 -1.88
C ILE A 409 1.55 22.08 -2.55
N GLY A 410 0.74 22.82 -3.34
CA GLY A 410 -0.33 22.22 -4.12
C GLY A 410 0.22 21.17 -5.07
N THR A 411 0.11 19.95 -4.67
CA THR A 411 0.13 18.82 -5.56
C THR A 411 -1.33 18.43 -5.75
N ASP A 412 -1.86 18.67 -6.95
CA ASP A 412 -2.97 17.90 -7.49
C ASP A 412 -2.47 16.44 -7.62
N ALA A 413 -2.44 15.73 -6.53
CA ALA A 413 -2.23 14.31 -6.47
C ALA A 413 -2.90 13.81 -5.20
N GLU A 414 -4.06 13.18 -5.40
CA GLU A 414 -4.75 12.27 -4.51
C GLU A 414 -4.73 12.62 -3.00
N ARG A 415 -5.89 13.06 -2.50
CA ARG A 415 -6.15 13.29 -1.08
C ARG A 415 -5.63 12.12 -0.25
N PRO A 416 -4.87 12.37 0.81
CA PRO A 416 -4.69 11.36 1.85
C PRO A 416 -6.08 11.00 2.38
N LEU A 417 -6.37 9.71 2.47
CA LEU A 417 -7.53 9.21 3.18
C LEU A 417 -7.41 9.68 4.64
N GLU A 418 -8.20 10.69 5.00
CA GLU A 418 -8.42 11.07 6.38
C GLU A 418 -8.83 9.82 7.16
N SER A 419 -8.18 9.60 8.28
CA SER A 419 -8.44 8.52 9.23
C SER A 419 -9.72 8.74 10.06
N ASP A 420 -10.64 9.57 9.59
CA ASP A 420 -11.99 9.73 10.12
C ASP A 420 -13.00 9.17 9.11
N GLY A 421 -12.96 7.82 8.95
CA GLY A 421 -14.13 7.11 8.46
C GLY A 421 -15.25 7.26 9.50
N PRO A 422 -16.50 7.50 9.07
CA PRO A 422 -17.62 7.44 9.98
C PRO A 422 -17.62 6.10 10.68
N PRO A 423 -18.16 6.01 11.90
CA PRO A 423 -18.19 4.78 12.66
C PRO A 423 -18.83 3.70 11.80
N ILE A 424 -18.17 2.55 11.76
CA ILE A 424 -18.63 1.34 11.08
C ILE A 424 -20.15 1.21 11.36
N ARG A 425 -20.95 1.54 10.38
CA ARG A 425 -22.34 1.11 10.38
C ARG A 425 -22.33 -0.30 9.86
N HIS A 426 -22.85 -1.17 10.70
CA HIS A 426 -22.96 -2.62 10.58
C HIS A 426 -23.39 -3.14 9.20
#